data_7868024d9b7f85ab30a3d5b4771e625a
#
_entry.id   7868024d9b7f85ab30a3d5b4771e625a
#
_cell.length_a   1.000
_cell.length_b   1.000
_cell.length_c   1.000
_cell.angle_alpha   90.00
_cell.angle_beta   90.00
_cell.angle_gamma   90.00
#
_symmetry.space_group_name_H-M   'P 1'
#
loop_
_entity.id
_entity.type
_entity.pdbx_description
1 polymer ?
#
loop_
_entity_poly.entity_id
_entity_poly.type
_entity_poly.pdbx_seq_one_letter_code
_entity_poly.pdbx_strand_id
1 'polypeptide(L)'
;MKSVALRILTIIVFLAPCFASGKSRGKKTVPFIEASVNHEKAVEGERLIYEVTLFTPDASIAGIELVSEPDFGKLARRRSAADIRLSETERNGEKYYSVVIDRFFLGLEEEGKHTLKGGCYRIGYNRQVAVNDPFWGPGYVNRVEVEELSAPDVTVKASPLPEKGRPDNFSGAVGNFNVTVSVPSGEIIAGEEAYLVVTLSGDGDLSGVAPPDVRQAFAKPLQFKSMTENRNEYISKGELGSELEMECVFVAEKEGTFTIGPISFSYFNPRTRRYEQAESTPVTIEVESGSASKSSPPVYIEI
;
A
#
# COMPACT_ATOMS: atom_id res chain seq x y z
N MET A 1 -38.57 -13.34 -1.11
CA MET A 1 -38.64 -12.03 -1.78
C MET A 1 -38.33 -10.96 -0.75
N LYS A 2 -37.11 -10.45 -0.68
CA LYS A 2 -36.75 -9.25 0.08
C LYS A 2 -35.82 -8.42 -0.78
N SER A 3 -36.28 -7.20 -1.06
CA SER A 3 -35.75 -6.19 -1.95
C SER A 3 -34.35 -5.72 -1.55
N VAL A 4 -33.43 -5.71 -2.51
CA VAL A 4 -32.12 -5.07 -2.41
C VAL A 4 -32.34 -3.60 -2.71
N ALA A 5 -32.20 -2.74 -1.70
CA ALA A 5 -32.26 -1.30 -1.85
C ALA A 5 -30.94 -0.78 -2.41
N LEU A 6 -30.95 -0.48 -3.70
CA LEU A 6 -29.91 0.25 -4.41
C LEU A 6 -29.92 1.73 -3.90
N ARG A 7 -28.90 2.13 -3.15
CA ARG A 7 -28.72 3.54 -2.78
C ARG A 7 -28.17 4.32 -3.97
N ILE A 8 -29.08 5.00 -4.65
CA ILE A 8 -28.77 5.95 -5.72
C ILE A 8 -28.23 7.22 -5.04
N LEU A 9 -27.01 7.58 -5.37
CA LEU A 9 -26.39 8.85 -5.01
C LEU A 9 -27.10 9.95 -5.81
N THR A 10 -27.94 10.74 -5.15
CA THR A 10 -28.66 11.86 -5.77
C THR A 10 -27.69 13.01 -6.00
N ILE A 11 -27.25 13.18 -7.24
CA ILE A 11 -26.56 14.39 -7.70
C ILE A 11 -27.65 15.47 -7.86
N ILE A 12 -27.66 16.46 -6.97
CA ILE A 12 -28.51 17.64 -7.10
C ILE A 12 -27.89 18.54 -8.17
N VAL A 13 -28.42 18.47 -9.39
CA VAL A 13 -28.10 19.43 -10.45
C VAL A 13 -28.91 20.69 -10.18
N PHE A 14 -28.25 21.76 -9.72
CA PHE A 14 -28.82 23.07 -9.73
C PHE A 14 -28.85 23.59 -11.16
N LEU A 15 -30.01 23.61 -11.78
CA LEU A 15 -30.28 24.37 -13.00
C LEU A 15 -30.32 25.88 -12.62
N ALA A 16 -29.25 26.59 -12.94
CA ALA A 16 -29.28 28.04 -12.95
C ALA A 16 -29.80 28.57 -14.30
N PRO A 17 -30.61 29.62 -14.30
CA PRO A 17 -31.24 30.14 -15.52
C PRO A 17 -30.21 30.82 -16.43
N CYS A 18 -30.36 30.58 -17.73
CA CYS A 18 -29.61 31.16 -18.81
C CYS A 18 -29.89 32.68 -18.88
N PHE A 19 -28.91 33.54 -18.57
CA PHE A 19 -28.94 34.94 -18.92
C PHE A 19 -27.60 35.44 -19.44
N ALA A 20 -27.68 35.99 -20.66
CA ALA A 20 -26.84 37.02 -21.28
C ALA A 20 -25.36 36.76 -21.49
N SER A 21 -25.03 36.63 -22.75
CA SER A 21 -23.77 36.93 -23.44
C SER A 21 -23.04 38.16 -22.85
N GLY A 22 -22.23 37.92 -21.83
CA GLY A 22 -21.11 38.76 -21.46
C GLY A 22 -19.85 38.07 -21.90
N LYS A 23 -18.95 38.71 -22.67
CA LYS A 23 -17.61 38.22 -22.93
C LYS A 23 -16.92 37.91 -21.59
N SER A 24 -16.93 36.68 -21.17
CA SER A 24 -16.15 36.18 -20.04
C SER A 24 -14.69 36.46 -20.36
N ARG A 25 -14.07 37.39 -19.65
CA ARG A 25 -12.62 37.40 -19.50
C ARG A 25 -12.30 36.07 -18.86
N GLY A 26 -11.76 35.12 -19.65
CA GLY A 26 -11.38 33.81 -19.18
C GLY A 26 -10.58 33.95 -17.88
N LYS A 27 -11.03 33.35 -16.80
CA LYS A 27 -10.32 33.31 -15.54
C LYS A 27 -9.00 32.61 -15.85
N LYS A 28 -7.88 33.31 -15.66
CA LYS A 28 -6.55 32.73 -15.94
C LYS A 28 -6.39 31.53 -15.02
N THR A 29 -6.34 30.34 -15.61
CA THR A 29 -6.08 29.09 -14.88
C THR A 29 -4.69 29.17 -14.27
N VAL A 30 -4.56 29.02 -12.97
CA VAL A 30 -3.29 29.09 -12.23
C VAL A 30 -2.95 27.74 -11.63
N PRO A 31 -1.67 27.39 -11.49
CA PRO A 31 -1.31 26.16 -10.80
C PRO A 31 -1.63 26.24 -9.30
N PHE A 32 -1.93 25.10 -8.71
CA PHE A 32 -2.17 24.96 -7.29
C PHE A 32 -1.80 23.54 -6.82
N ILE A 33 -1.69 23.37 -5.50
CA ILE A 33 -1.42 22.09 -4.87
C ILE A 33 -2.61 21.70 -4.00
N GLU A 34 -3.00 20.44 -4.08
CA GLU A 34 -3.90 19.78 -3.13
C GLU A 34 -3.10 18.81 -2.26
N ALA A 35 -3.43 18.77 -0.98
CA ALA A 35 -3.01 17.71 -0.07
C ALA A 35 -4.24 16.87 0.30
N SER A 36 -4.08 15.57 0.32
CA SER A 36 -5.15 14.63 0.62
C SER A 36 -4.65 13.45 1.44
N VAL A 37 -5.58 12.79 2.12
CA VAL A 37 -5.37 11.49 2.76
C VAL A 37 -6.43 10.52 2.24
N ASN A 38 -6.08 9.24 2.19
CA ASN A 38 -7.05 8.20 1.81
C ASN A 38 -8.22 8.11 2.79
N HIS A 39 -7.98 8.31 4.11
CA HIS A 39 -9.02 8.30 5.14
C HIS A 39 -8.91 9.51 6.08
N GLU A 40 -9.91 10.40 6.10
CA GLU A 40 -9.99 11.50 7.09
C GLU A 40 -10.46 11.01 8.46
N LYS A 41 -11.15 9.86 8.51
CA LYS A 41 -11.62 9.19 9.73
C LYS A 41 -11.05 7.79 9.74
N ALA A 42 -10.19 7.54 10.69
CA ALA A 42 -9.46 6.29 10.81
C ALA A 42 -9.52 5.77 12.25
N VAL A 43 -8.90 4.64 12.50
CA VAL A 43 -8.71 4.08 13.84
C VAL A 43 -7.23 4.06 14.21
N GLU A 44 -6.96 4.00 15.50
CA GLU A 44 -5.61 3.75 16.02
C GLU A 44 -5.01 2.49 15.39
N GLY A 45 -3.74 2.55 15.00
CA GLY A 45 -3.03 1.48 14.29
C GLY A 45 -3.25 1.46 12.78
N GLU A 46 -4.16 2.26 12.23
CA GLU A 46 -4.34 2.37 10.78
C GLU A 46 -3.22 3.19 10.15
N ARG A 47 -2.80 2.76 8.96
CA ARG A 47 -1.81 3.48 8.16
C ARG A 47 -2.51 4.31 7.09
N LEU A 48 -2.21 5.60 7.07
CA LEU A 48 -2.72 6.52 6.06
C LEU A 48 -1.74 6.73 4.93
N ILE A 49 -2.29 7.02 3.75
CA ILE A 49 -1.54 7.54 2.61
C ILE A 49 -1.82 9.05 2.54
N TYR A 50 -0.80 9.87 2.76
CA TYR A 50 -0.86 11.32 2.53
C TYR A 50 -0.20 11.61 1.19
N GLU A 51 -0.93 12.29 0.30
CA GLU A 51 -0.45 12.66 -1.04
C GLU A 51 -0.53 14.16 -1.25
N VAL A 52 0.48 14.67 -1.95
CA VAL A 52 0.52 16.06 -2.45
C VAL A 52 0.46 16.00 -3.97
N THR A 53 -0.59 16.58 -4.52
CA THR A 53 -0.85 16.60 -5.97
C THR A 53 -0.75 18.02 -6.51
N LEU A 54 0.12 18.24 -7.47
CA LEU A 54 0.20 19.46 -8.26
C LEU A 54 -0.84 19.42 -9.38
N PHE A 55 -1.63 20.47 -9.49
CA PHE A 55 -2.50 20.76 -10.63
C PHE A 55 -1.97 21.97 -11.36
N THR A 56 -1.65 21.84 -12.64
CA THR A 56 -1.09 22.90 -13.45
C THR A 56 -1.74 22.97 -14.82
N PRO A 57 -2.02 24.15 -15.36
CA PRO A 57 -2.49 24.31 -16.74
C PRO A 57 -1.39 24.06 -17.76
N ASP A 58 -0.13 23.93 -17.33
CA ASP A 58 1.05 23.85 -18.17
C ASP A 58 1.83 22.55 -17.93
N ALA A 59 1.98 21.76 -18.99
CA ALA A 59 2.74 20.52 -18.96
C ALA A 59 4.28 20.71 -19.00
N SER A 60 4.77 21.93 -19.21
CA SER A 60 6.19 22.22 -19.41
C SER A 60 7.00 22.28 -18.09
N ILE A 61 6.74 21.36 -17.16
CA ILE A 61 7.44 21.30 -15.88
C ILE A 61 8.94 21.04 -16.12
N ALA A 62 9.78 21.94 -15.63
CA ALA A 62 11.24 21.83 -15.68
C ALA A 62 11.82 21.12 -14.46
N GLY A 63 11.12 21.22 -13.33
CA GLY A 63 11.53 20.59 -12.08
C GLY A 63 10.60 20.92 -10.92
N ILE A 64 10.68 20.12 -9.87
CA ILE A 64 9.94 20.28 -8.62
C ILE A 64 10.95 20.15 -7.48
N GLU A 65 11.00 21.16 -6.63
CA GLU A 65 11.90 21.23 -5.47
C GLU A 65 11.08 21.37 -4.20
N LEU A 66 11.42 20.60 -3.18
CA LEU A 66 10.85 20.73 -1.85
C LEU A 66 11.52 21.89 -1.12
N VAL A 67 10.78 22.92 -0.75
CA VAL A 67 11.26 24.10 -0.02
C VAL A 67 11.14 23.87 1.49
N SER A 68 9.99 23.37 1.94
CA SER A 68 9.80 22.96 3.33
C SER A 68 8.97 21.68 3.39
N GLU A 69 9.39 20.76 4.26
CA GLU A 69 8.69 19.50 4.47
C GLU A 69 7.30 19.71 5.10
N PRO A 70 6.34 18.82 4.80
CA PRO A 70 5.12 18.71 5.58
C PRO A 70 5.44 18.36 7.04
N ASP A 71 4.64 18.92 7.98
CA ASP A 71 4.78 18.63 9.41
C ASP A 71 3.60 17.77 9.89
N PHE A 72 3.89 16.54 10.25
CA PHE A 72 2.91 15.57 10.73
C PHE A 72 2.92 15.42 12.26
N GLY A 73 3.61 16.33 12.97
CA GLY A 73 3.76 16.27 14.41
C GLY A 73 4.52 15.01 14.85
N LYS A 74 3.90 14.21 15.73
CA LYS A 74 4.51 12.99 16.29
C LYS A 74 4.19 11.71 15.48
N LEU A 75 3.40 11.80 14.42
CA LEU A 75 3.03 10.62 13.66
C LEU A 75 4.27 9.97 13.04
N ALA A 76 4.35 8.64 13.15
CA ALA A 76 5.34 7.86 12.43
C ALA A 76 5.16 8.10 10.92
N ARG A 77 6.25 8.40 10.21
CA ARG A 77 6.20 8.75 8.79
C ARG A 77 7.28 8.04 7.99
N ARG A 78 6.91 7.65 6.79
CA ARG A 78 7.85 7.15 5.79
C ARG A 78 7.48 7.73 4.44
N ARG A 79 8.42 8.44 3.81
CA ARG A 79 8.23 8.94 2.44
C ARG A 79 8.27 7.76 1.48
N SER A 80 7.33 7.71 0.54
CA SER A 80 7.30 6.76 -0.55
C SER A 80 7.65 7.45 -1.86
N ALA A 81 8.17 6.69 -2.82
CA ALA A 81 8.33 7.22 -4.17
C ALA A 81 6.95 7.61 -4.74
N ALA A 82 6.84 8.85 -5.19
CA ALA A 82 5.68 9.29 -5.94
C ALA A 82 5.82 8.82 -7.41
N ASP A 83 4.72 8.39 -8.00
CA ASP A 83 4.69 8.11 -9.45
C ASP A 83 4.54 9.46 -10.17
N ILE A 84 5.68 10.02 -10.60
CA ILE A 84 5.73 11.31 -11.30
C ILE A 84 5.24 11.11 -12.74
N ARG A 85 3.95 10.82 -12.87
CA ARG A 85 3.26 10.69 -14.16
C ARG A 85 2.26 11.83 -14.32
N LEU A 86 2.47 12.63 -15.36
CA LEU A 86 1.56 13.71 -15.71
C LEU A 86 0.29 13.11 -16.34
N SER A 87 -0.88 13.48 -15.81
CA SER A 87 -2.18 13.02 -16.30
C SER A 87 -3.08 14.22 -16.56
N GLU A 88 -3.82 14.19 -17.68
CA GLU A 88 -4.84 15.21 -17.93
C GLU A 88 -6.06 15.00 -17.02
N THR A 89 -6.57 16.08 -16.46
CA THR A 89 -7.72 16.07 -15.56
C THR A 89 -8.55 17.34 -15.72
N GLU A 90 -9.74 17.34 -15.16
CA GLU A 90 -10.61 18.51 -15.11
C GLU A 90 -10.94 18.87 -13.66
N ARG A 91 -10.84 20.17 -13.34
CA ARG A 91 -11.22 20.73 -12.04
C ARG A 91 -12.08 21.96 -12.26
N ASN A 92 -13.28 21.95 -11.70
CA ASN A 92 -14.24 23.06 -11.80
C ASN A 92 -14.54 23.51 -13.25
N GLY A 93 -14.55 22.56 -14.20
CA GLY A 93 -14.82 22.84 -15.61
C GLY A 93 -13.59 23.35 -16.39
N GLU A 94 -12.40 23.35 -15.78
CA GLU A 94 -11.17 23.76 -16.39
C GLU A 94 -10.18 22.60 -16.52
N LYS A 95 -9.41 22.57 -17.61
CA LYS A 95 -8.41 21.52 -17.88
C LYS A 95 -7.12 21.79 -17.13
N TYR A 96 -6.60 20.76 -16.50
CA TYR A 96 -5.31 20.73 -15.83
C TYR A 96 -4.53 19.48 -16.18
N TYR A 97 -3.24 19.56 -16.00
CA TYR A 97 -2.38 18.39 -15.79
C TYR A 97 -2.22 18.18 -14.30
N SER A 98 -2.30 16.94 -13.84
CA SER A 98 -2.09 16.57 -12.46
C SER A 98 -0.92 15.60 -12.32
N VAL A 99 -0.16 15.76 -11.25
CA VAL A 99 0.95 14.86 -10.89
C VAL A 99 1.07 14.77 -9.37
N VAL A 100 1.20 13.56 -8.84
CA VAL A 100 1.53 13.35 -7.43
C VAL A 100 3.01 13.66 -7.26
N ILE A 101 3.31 14.72 -6.50
CA ILE A 101 4.67 15.24 -6.31
C ILE A 101 5.31 14.75 -5.02
N ASP A 102 4.51 14.35 -4.05
CA ASP A 102 5.00 13.79 -2.78
C ASP A 102 3.99 12.81 -2.19
N ARG A 103 4.49 11.78 -1.48
CA ARG A 103 3.67 10.77 -0.83
C ARG A 103 4.32 10.30 0.46
N PHE A 104 3.51 10.18 1.51
CA PHE A 104 3.92 9.64 2.80
C PHE A 104 2.94 8.57 3.29
N PHE A 105 3.49 7.56 3.93
CA PHE A 105 2.74 6.65 4.78
C PHE A 105 2.83 7.16 6.21
N LEU A 106 1.68 7.35 6.86
CA LEU A 106 1.57 7.89 8.21
C LEU A 106 0.93 6.87 9.13
N GLY A 107 1.57 6.54 10.25
CA GLY A 107 1.01 5.68 11.28
C GLY A 107 0.18 6.50 12.28
N LEU A 108 -1.04 6.08 12.53
CA LEU A 108 -1.90 6.65 13.58
C LEU A 108 -1.74 5.82 14.86
N GLU A 109 -0.76 6.17 15.68
CA GLU A 109 -0.45 5.44 16.93
C GLU A 109 -1.28 5.93 18.12
N GLU A 110 -1.90 7.10 18.02
CA GLU A 110 -2.68 7.73 19.08
C GLU A 110 -4.06 8.15 18.57
N GLU A 111 -5.07 8.02 19.42
CA GLU A 111 -6.41 8.57 19.16
C GLU A 111 -6.41 10.11 19.16
N GLY A 112 -7.40 10.71 18.53
CA GLY A 112 -7.59 12.15 18.56
C GLY A 112 -7.66 12.81 17.20
N LYS A 113 -7.52 14.14 17.23
CA LYS A 113 -7.49 14.98 16.03
C LYS A 113 -6.05 15.33 15.69
N HIS A 114 -5.60 14.94 14.51
CA HIS A 114 -4.28 15.24 13.98
C HIS A 114 -4.41 16.25 12.85
N THR A 115 -3.64 17.33 12.92
CA THR A 115 -3.53 18.30 11.84
C THR A 115 -2.20 18.07 11.14
N LEU A 116 -2.29 17.68 9.87
CA LEU A 116 -1.17 17.44 8.98
C LEU A 116 -0.89 18.76 8.26
N LYS A 117 0.18 19.45 8.60
CA LYS A 117 0.53 20.71 7.95
C LYS A 117 1.16 20.46 6.60
N GLY A 118 0.71 21.21 5.61
CA GLY A 118 1.22 21.09 4.26
C GLY A 118 2.67 21.58 4.12
N GLY A 119 3.39 20.98 3.14
CA GLY A 119 4.71 21.42 2.74
C GLY A 119 4.66 22.57 1.73
N CYS A 120 5.82 23.18 1.45
CA CYS A 120 5.98 24.16 0.39
C CYS A 120 6.89 23.62 -0.71
N TYR A 121 6.51 23.84 -1.95
CA TYR A 121 7.15 23.29 -3.14
C TYR A 121 7.43 24.41 -4.14
N ARG A 122 8.56 24.35 -4.79
CA ARG A 122 8.96 25.25 -5.87
C ARG A 122 8.87 24.52 -7.18
N ILE A 123 8.02 25.02 -8.09
CA ILE A 123 7.75 24.43 -9.39
C ILE A 123 8.40 25.28 -10.47
N GLY A 124 9.30 24.71 -11.25
CA GLY A 124 9.91 25.33 -12.40
C GLY A 124 9.18 24.96 -13.68
N TYR A 125 8.93 25.96 -14.53
CA TYR A 125 8.31 25.80 -15.86
C TYR A 125 9.25 26.28 -16.95
N ASN A 126 9.41 25.49 -18.01
CA ASN A 126 10.14 25.92 -19.21
C ASN A 126 9.29 26.93 -20.00
N ARG A 127 9.84 28.12 -20.22
CA ARG A 127 9.24 29.20 -21.00
C ARG A 127 10.14 29.59 -22.16
N GLN A 128 9.54 29.71 -23.32
CA GLN A 128 10.22 30.38 -24.45
C GLN A 128 9.93 31.88 -24.38
N VAL A 129 10.99 32.67 -24.20
CA VAL A 129 10.90 34.12 -24.11
C VAL A 129 11.53 34.70 -25.38
N ALA A 130 10.78 35.55 -26.07
CA ALA A 130 11.30 36.28 -27.21
C ALA A 130 12.38 37.27 -26.75
N VAL A 131 13.51 37.24 -27.40
CA VAL A 131 14.61 38.18 -27.18
C VAL A 131 15.00 38.81 -28.49
N ASN A 132 15.46 40.04 -28.44
CA ASN A 132 16.04 40.72 -29.60
C ASN A 132 17.55 40.88 -29.37
N ASP A 133 18.32 39.98 -29.96
CA ASP A 133 19.77 40.03 -29.85
C ASP A 133 20.33 41.14 -30.76
N PRO A 134 21.22 41.99 -30.24
CA PRO A 134 21.79 43.10 -31.05
C PRO A 134 22.55 42.64 -32.28
N PHE A 135 23.07 41.42 -32.30
CA PHE A 135 23.91 40.89 -33.39
C PHE A 135 23.15 39.89 -34.29
N TRP A 136 22.25 39.06 -33.64
CA TRP A 136 21.56 37.98 -34.34
C TRP A 136 20.08 38.28 -34.63
N GLY A 137 19.56 39.43 -34.16
CA GLY A 137 18.18 39.83 -34.37
C GLY A 137 17.17 39.11 -33.44
N PRO A 138 15.89 39.04 -33.85
CA PRO A 138 14.85 38.41 -33.06
C PRO A 138 15.09 36.91 -32.91
N GLY A 139 14.99 36.40 -31.68
CA GLY A 139 15.15 34.98 -31.36
C GLY A 139 14.34 34.58 -30.14
N TYR A 140 14.47 33.31 -29.72
CA TYR A 140 13.86 32.81 -28.52
C TYR A 140 14.93 32.18 -27.60
N VAL A 141 14.80 32.43 -26.32
CA VAL A 141 15.62 31.76 -25.31
C VAL A 141 14.71 31.00 -24.34
N ASN A 142 15.16 29.84 -23.90
CA ASN A 142 14.47 29.09 -22.86
C ASN A 142 14.85 29.69 -21.49
N ARG A 143 13.83 29.99 -20.68
CA ARG A 143 13.97 30.39 -19.27
C ARG A 143 13.12 29.49 -18.41
N VAL A 144 13.59 29.24 -17.20
CA VAL A 144 12.77 28.58 -16.18
C VAL A 144 12.10 29.66 -15.34
N GLU A 145 10.77 29.71 -15.40
CA GLU A 145 9.96 30.50 -14.47
C GLU A 145 9.63 29.63 -13.27
N VAL A 146 9.68 30.22 -12.08
CA VAL A 146 9.52 29.49 -10.82
C VAL A 146 8.34 30.04 -10.05
N GLU A 147 7.49 29.14 -9.55
CA GLU A 147 6.38 29.45 -8.65
C GLU A 147 6.53 28.65 -7.36
N GLU A 148 6.29 29.29 -6.20
CA GLU A 148 6.22 28.62 -4.91
C GLU A 148 4.77 28.38 -4.52
N LEU A 149 4.44 27.13 -4.23
CA LEU A 149 3.10 26.69 -3.90
C LEU A 149 3.13 25.93 -2.56
N SER A 150 2.20 26.29 -1.68
CA SER A 150 2.04 25.61 -0.38
C SER A 150 0.85 24.66 -0.43
N ALA A 151 1.08 23.45 0.04
CA ALA A 151 -0.01 22.48 0.22
C ALA A 151 -0.89 22.89 1.41
N PRO A 152 -2.21 22.75 1.31
CA PRO A 152 -3.12 23.05 2.43
C PRO A 152 -2.96 22.03 3.56
N ASP A 153 -3.32 22.43 4.77
CA ASP A 153 -3.40 21.55 5.92
C ASP A 153 -4.55 20.55 5.76
N VAL A 154 -4.31 19.31 6.18
CA VAL A 154 -5.31 18.25 6.21
C VAL A 154 -5.58 17.82 7.65
N THR A 155 -6.83 17.56 8.00
CA THR A 155 -7.20 17.08 9.33
C THR A 155 -7.65 15.64 9.27
N VAL A 156 -7.08 14.80 10.14
CA VAL A 156 -7.48 13.40 10.34
C VAL A 156 -8.00 13.22 11.76
N LYS A 157 -9.04 12.40 11.92
CA LYS A 157 -9.56 12.00 13.21
C LYS A 157 -9.35 10.50 13.43
N ALA A 158 -8.49 10.15 14.38
CA ALA A 158 -8.29 8.78 14.84
C ALA A 158 -9.23 8.44 15.98
N SER A 159 -9.91 7.31 15.91
CA SER A 159 -10.71 6.73 16.98
C SER A 159 -9.93 5.59 17.64
N PRO A 160 -10.07 5.35 18.95
CA PRO A 160 -9.42 4.22 19.59
C PRO A 160 -9.96 2.89 19.08
N LEU A 161 -9.16 1.85 19.19
CA LEU A 161 -9.63 0.48 18.99
C LEU A 161 -10.59 0.08 20.11
N PRO A 162 -11.75 -0.54 19.80
CA PRO A 162 -12.70 -0.96 20.83
C PRO A 162 -12.10 -2.07 21.70
N GLU A 163 -12.21 -1.94 23.02
CA GLU A 163 -11.80 -3.02 23.93
C GLU A 163 -12.73 -4.24 23.84
N LYS A 164 -14.01 -3.97 23.59
CA LYS A 164 -15.02 -5.05 23.50
C LYS A 164 -14.79 -5.91 22.26
N GLY A 165 -14.62 -7.20 22.48
CA GLY A 165 -14.42 -8.19 21.43
C GLY A 165 -12.98 -8.34 20.98
N ARG A 166 -12.03 -7.68 21.63
CA ARG A 166 -10.60 -7.87 21.39
C ARG A 166 -10.19 -9.27 21.78
N PRO A 167 -9.66 -10.11 20.86
CA PRO A 167 -9.18 -11.44 21.21
C PRO A 167 -7.82 -11.36 21.92
N ASP A 168 -7.52 -12.36 22.77
CA ASP A 168 -6.25 -12.42 23.51
C ASP A 168 -5.03 -12.52 22.59
N ASN A 169 -5.22 -13.14 21.43
CA ASN A 169 -4.19 -13.30 20.40
C ASN A 169 -4.22 -12.20 19.31
N PHE A 170 -4.78 -11.03 19.63
CA PHE A 170 -4.80 -9.92 18.68
C PHE A 170 -3.39 -9.52 18.28
N SER A 171 -3.12 -9.57 16.98
CA SER A 171 -1.79 -9.30 16.39
C SER A 171 -1.34 -7.82 16.45
N GLY A 172 -2.29 -6.90 16.69
CA GLY A 172 -2.08 -5.46 16.52
C GLY A 172 -2.34 -4.96 15.11
N ALA A 173 -2.58 -5.85 14.14
CA ALA A 173 -2.84 -5.47 12.76
C ALA A 173 -4.20 -4.80 12.58
N VAL A 174 -4.20 -3.70 11.83
CA VAL A 174 -5.42 -2.98 11.43
C VAL A 174 -5.50 -2.99 9.92
N GLY A 175 -6.60 -3.56 9.39
CA GLY A 175 -6.76 -3.74 7.95
C GLY A 175 -7.77 -4.84 7.63
N ASN A 176 -7.63 -5.41 6.44
CA ASN A 176 -8.40 -6.57 6.01
C ASN A 176 -7.45 -7.58 5.37
N PHE A 177 -7.24 -8.72 6.03
CA PHE A 177 -6.19 -9.66 5.69
C PHE A 177 -6.72 -11.05 5.34
N ASN A 178 -5.91 -11.76 4.55
CA ASN A 178 -6.12 -13.14 4.17
C ASN A 178 -4.84 -13.94 4.39
N VAL A 179 -4.98 -15.22 4.78
CA VAL A 179 -3.86 -16.16 4.95
C VAL A 179 -4.00 -17.29 3.96
N THR A 180 -2.92 -17.57 3.23
CA THR A 180 -2.85 -18.72 2.33
C THR A 180 -1.63 -19.56 2.64
N VAL A 181 -1.71 -20.86 2.33
CA VAL A 181 -0.60 -21.81 2.45
C VAL A 181 -0.41 -22.47 1.09
N SER A 182 0.83 -22.49 0.63
CA SER A 182 1.21 -23.20 -0.60
C SER A 182 2.40 -24.12 -0.34
N VAL A 183 2.35 -25.29 -0.92
CA VAL A 183 3.46 -26.23 -0.94
C VAL A 183 4.04 -26.20 -2.34
N PRO A 184 5.30 -25.83 -2.52
CA PRO A 184 5.96 -25.86 -3.82
C PRO A 184 5.93 -27.27 -4.43
N SER A 185 5.95 -27.34 -5.74
CA SER A 185 5.98 -28.61 -6.46
C SER A 185 7.29 -29.34 -6.17
N GLY A 186 7.19 -30.59 -5.78
CA GLY A 186 8.34 -31.48 -5.50
C GLY A 186 7.94 -32.65 -4.64
N GLU A 187 8.78 -33.69 -4.63
CA GLU A 187 8.61 -34.84 -3.75
C GLU A 187 9.05 -34.43 -2.33
N ILE A 188 8.24 -34.77 -1.34
CA ILE A 188 8.59 -34.60 0.08
C ILE A 188 9.04 -35.98 0.58
N ILE A 189 10.29 -36.07 1.02
CA ILE A 189 10.91 -37.33 1.44
C ILE A 189 11.02 -37.38 2.95
N ALA A 190 10.66 -38.49 3.55
CA ALA A 190 10.76 -38.72 4.99
C ALA A 190 12.21 -38.58 5.46
N GLY A 191 12.44 -37.79 6.52
CA GLY A 191 13.77 -37.51 7.08
C GLY A 191 14.52 -36.37 6.39
N GLU A 192 14.05 -35.87 5.26
CA GLU A 192 14.64 -34.72 4.57
C GLU A 192 13.91 -33.43 4.86
N GLU A 193 14.59 -32.31 4.68
CA GLU A 193 13.99 -30.97 4.82
C GLU A 193 13.09 -30.66 3.62
N ALA A 194 11.87 -30.23 3.91
CA ALA A 194 10.92 -29.71 2.97
C ALA A 194 10.47 -28.32 3.41
N TYR A 195 9.85 -27.57 2.52
CA TYR A 195 9.35 -26.24 2.86
C TYR A 195 7.95 -26.00 2.31
N LEU A 196 7.25 -25.08 2.95
CA LEU A 196 6.02 -24.50 2.48
C LEU A 196 6.06 -23.00 2.66
N VAL A 197 5.21 -22.31 1.92
CA VAL A 197 5.09 -20.86 1.99
C VAL A 197 3.74 -20.49 2.57
N VAL A 198 3.76 -19.69 3.63
CA VAL A 198 2.57 -19.05 4.21
C VAL A 198 2.58 -17.60 3.80
N THR A 199 1.52 -17.14 3.14
CA THR A 199 1.37 -15.76 2.72
C THR A 199 0.23 -15.11 3.47
N LEU A 200 0.55 -14.06 4.24
CA LEU A 200 -0.41 -13.15 4.85
C LEU A 200 -0.43 -11.87 4.01
N SER A 201 -1.56 -11.55 3.41
CA SER A 201 -1.68 -10.38 2.52
C SER A 201 -3.00 -9.66 2.73
N GLY A 202 -3.03 -8.35 2.44
CA GLY A 202 -4.25 -7.57 2.56
C GLY A 202 -4.05 -6.07 2.52
N ASP A 203 -5.14 -5.35 2.79
CA ASP A 203 -5.14 -3.90 2.94
C ASP A 203 -4.76 -3.55 4.38
N GLY A 204 -3.67 -2.83 4.58
CA GLY A 204 -3.16 -2.43 5.90
C GLY A 204 -1.64 -2.57 5.98
N ASP A 205 -1.10 -2.24 7.15
CA ASP A 205 0.34 -2.27 7.39
C ASP A 205 0.73 -3.51 8.21
N LEU A 206 1.63 -4.31 7.66
CA LEU A 206 2.21 -5.47 8.34
C LEU A 206 3.67 -5.23 8.78
N SER A 207 4.26 -4.06 8.57
CA SER A 207 5.69 -3.81 8.80
C SER A 207 6.12 -3.98 10.26
N GLY A 208 5.25 -3.61 11.22
CA GLY A 208 5.50 -3.74 12.66
C GLY A 208 4.71 -4.84 13.35
N VAL A 209 3.97 -5.66 12.59
CA VAL A 209 3.07 -6.68 13.13
C VAL A 209 3.79 -8.01 13.30
N ALA A 210 3.57 -8.69 14.45
CA ALA A 210 4.09 -10.03 14.64
C ALA A 210 3.46 -11.02 13.67
N PRO A 211 4.23 -11.94 13.07
CA PRO A 211 3.70 -12.96 12.18
C PRO A 211 2.76 -13.92 12.95
N PRO A 212 1.85 -14.62 12.26
CA PRO A 212 1.08 -15.69 12.88
C PRO A 212 1.99 -16.79 13.40
N ASP A 213 1.60 -17.46 14.49
CA ASP A 213 2.32 -18.61 15.03
C ASP A 213 2.09 -19.84 14.14
N VAL A 214 2.97 -20.01 13.16
CA VAL A 214 2.91 -21.12 12.20
C VAL A 214 3.29 -22.48 12.82
N ARG A 215 3.98 -22.49 13.97
CA ARG A 215 4.49 -23.74 14.57
C ARG A 215 3.38 -24.69 14.96
N GLN A 216 2.26 -24.16 15.42
CA GLN A 216 1.10 -24.94 15.83
C GLN A 216 0.43 -25.69 14.67
N ALA A 217 0.69 -25.28 13.43
CA ALA A 217 0.16 -25.94 12.26
C ALA A 217 0.87 -27.26 11.93
N PHE A 218 2.05 -27.52 12.51
CA PHE A 218 2.85 -28.71 12.31
C PHE A 218 2.63 -29.71 13.44
N ALA A 219 1.63 -30.57 13.31
CA ALA A 219 1.42 -31.66 14.24
C ALA A 219 2.36 -32.84 13.94
N LYS A 220 2.77 -33.59 15.00
CA LYS A 220 3.56 -34.81 14.80
C LYS A 220 2.91 -35.75 13.77
N PRO A 221 3.70 -36.34 12.84
CA PRO A 221 5.16 -36.45 12.85
C PRO A 221 5.89 -35.36 12.08
N LEU A 222 5.26 -34.21 11.81
CA LEU A 222 5.89 -33.08 11.16
C LEU A 222 6.63 -32.23 12.21
N GLN A 223 7.91 -31.95 11.98
CA GLN A 223 8.74 -31.11 12.86
C GLN A 223 9.06 -29.79 12.15
N PHE A 224 8.51 -28.69 12.65
CA PHE A 224 8.93 -27.34 12.25
C PHE A 224 10.41 -27.11 12.63
N LYS A 225 11.19 -26.56 11.71
CA LYS A 225 12.63 -26.27 11.91
C LYS A 225 12.92 -24.78 11.98
N SER A 226 12.57 -24.06 10.94
CA SER A 226 12.87 -22.63 10.82
C SER A 226 11.84 -21.91 9.96
N MET A 227 11.86 -20.60 10.03
CA MET A 227 11.04 -19.71 9.19
C MET A 227 11.88 -18.50 8.78
N THR A 228 11.79 -18.11 7.52
CA THR A 228 12.28 -16.83 7.03
C THR A 228 11.11 -15.96 6.60
N GLU A 229 11.23 -14.64 6.80
CA GLU A 229 10.19 -13.68 6.50
C GLU A 229 10.64 -12.72 5.40
N ASN A 230 9.75 -12.46 4.47
CA ASN A 230 9.89 -11.40 3.47
C ASN A 230 8.64 -10.51 3.52
N ARG A 231 8.86 -9.19 3.62
CA ARG A 231 7.77 -8.22 3.73
C ARG A 231 7.79 -7.28 2.54
N ASN A 232 6.65 -7.11 1.92
CA ASN A 232 6.45 -6.24 0.78
C ASN A 232 5.27 -5.32 1.01
N GLU A 233 5.35 -4.09 0.49
CA GLU A 233 4.29 -3.11 0.55
C GLU A 233 4.02 -2.55 -0.84
N TYR A 234 2.76 -2.30 -1.12
CA TYR A 234 2.32 -1.76 -2.41
C TYR A 234 1.11 -0.85 -2.22
N ILE A 235 0.82 -0.04 -3.23
CA ILE A 235 -0.42 0.73 -3.26
C ILE A 235 -1.35 0.10 -4.29
N SER A 236 -2.55 -0.21 -3.86
CA SER A 236 -3.60 -0.73 -4.71
C SER A 236 -4.90 0.03 -4.47
N LYS A 237 -5.46 0.60 -5.53
CA LYS A 237 -6.72 1.37 -5.50
C LYS A 237 -6.76 2.48 -4.45
N GLY A 238 -5.61 3.14 -4.19
CA GLY A 238 -5.49 4.22 -3.20
C GLY A 238 -5.40 3.75 -1.75
N GLU A 239 -5.24 2.44 -1.50
CA GLU A 239 -5.01 1.85 -0.19
C GLU A 239 -3.60 1.28 -0.10
N LEU A 240 -3.05 1.28 1.11
CA LEU A 240 -1.81 0.56 1.39
C LEU A 240 -2.13 -0.93 1.48
N GLY A 241 -1.54 -1.71 0.59
CA GLY A 241 -1.49 -3.15 0.69
C GLY A 241 -0.15 -3.61 1.25
N SER A 242 -0.15 -4.70 1.98
CA SER A 242 1.07 -5.37 2.41
C SER A 242 0.96 -6.88 2.31
N GLU A 243 2.11 -7.48 2.17
CA GLU A 243 2.29 -8.93 2.07
C GLU A 243 3.46 -9.35 2.96
N LEU A 244 3.22 -10.35 3.77
CA LEU A 244 4.22 -11.06 4.57
C LEU A 244 4.27 -12.49 4.07
N GLU A 245 5.35 -12.84 3.40
CA GLU A 245 5.66 -14.20 2.97
C GLU A 245 6.56 -14.86 4.00
N MET A 246 6.18 -16.05 4.44
CA MET A 246 6.90 -16.84 5.43
C MET A 246 7.24 -18.18 4.80
N GLU A 247 8.52 -18.41 4.51
CA GLU A 247 9.04 -19.71 4.09
C GLU A 247 9.32 -20.55 5.35
N CYS A 248 8.57 -21.63 5.53
CA CYS A 248 8.63 -22.51 6.68
C CYS A 248 9.31 -23.82 6.31
N VAL A 249 10.44 -24.11 6.92
CA VAL A 249 11.17 -25.37 6.76
C VAL A 249 10.69 -26.37 7.78
N PHE A 250 10.41 -27.59 7.36
CA PHE A 250 9.98 -28.69 8.23
C PHE A 250 10.59 -30.04 7.78
N VAL A 251 10.53 -31.01 8.66
CA VAL A 251 10.92 -32.41 8.40
C VAL A 251 9.76 -33.33 8.77
N ALA A 252 9.39 -34.23 7.87
CA ALA A 252 8.47 -35.32 8.17
C ALA A 252 9.27 -36.54 8.66
N GLU A 253 8.98 -37.05 9.89
CA GLU A 253 9.73 -38.17 10.47
C GLU A 253 9.45 -39.52 9.79
N LYS A 254 8.36 -39.64 9.04
CA LYS A 254 7.95 -40.86 8.36
C LYS A 254 7.11 -40.58 7.11
N GLU A 255 7.03 -41.55 6.24
CA GLU A 255 6.14 -41.54 5.07
C GLU A 255 4.65 -41.54 5.44
N GLY A 256 3.81 -41.02 4.55
CA GLY A 256 2.35 -41.01 4.70
C GLY A 256 1.74 -39.69 4.27
N THR A 257 0.45 -39.57 4.50
CA THR A 257 -0.33 -38.38 4.18
C THR A 257 -0.55 -37.56 5.47
N PHE A 258 -0.19 -36.28 5.44
CA PHE A 258 -0.31 -35.39 6.60
C PHE A 258 -0.99 -34.09 6.23
N THR A 259 -1.63 -33.47 7.23
CA THR A 259 -2.31 -32.18 7.06
C THR A 259 -1.58 -31.11 7.87
N ILE A 260 -1.33 -29.97 7.24
CA ILE A 260 -0.74 -28.77 7.85
C ILE A 260 -1.80 -27.67 7.92
N GLY A 261 -1.90 -27.03 9.07
CA GLY A 261 -2.87 -25.95 9.31
C GLY A 261 -4.17 -26.41 9.98
N PRO A 262 -5.18 -25.51 10.11
CA PRO A 262 -5.17 -24.14 9.59
C PRO A 262 -4.19 -23.21 10.32
N ILE A 263 -3.75 -22.16 9.64
CA ILE A 263 -2.98 -21.06 10.24
C ILE A 263 -3.92 -19.88 10.36
N SER A 264 -4.00 -19.30 11.56
CA SER A 264 -4.91 -18.20 11.84
C SER A 264 -4.18 -16.91 12.20
N PHE A 265 -4.79 -15.78 11.84
CA PHE A 265 -4.29 -14.45 12.08
C PHE A 265 -5.43 -13.53 12.50
N SER A 266 -5.35 -12.94 13.69
CA SER A 266 -6.35 -12.03 14.21
C SER A 266 -5.99 -10.58 13.92
N TYR A 267 -6.96 -9.78 13.50
CA TYR A 267 -6.79 -8.38 13.12
C TYR A 267 -8.04 -7.57 13.45
N PHE A 268 -7.92 -6.24 13.43
CA PHE A 268 -9.07 -5.35 13.49
C PHE A 268 -9.40 -4.86 12.06
N ASN A 269 -10.63 -5.09 11.63
CA ASN A 269 -11.11 -4.61 10.34
C ASN A 269 -11.77 -3.23 10.50
N PRO A 270 -11.16 -2.13 9.98
CA PRO A 270 -11.69 -0.78 10.15
C PRO A 270 -13.00 -0.54 9.39
N ARG A 271 -13.29 -1.32 8.33
CA ARG A 271 -14.53 -1.22 7.54
C ARG A 271 -15.74 -1.80 8.29
N THR A 272 -15.56 -2.98 8.89
CA THR A 272 -16.61 -3.65 9.69
C THR A 272 -16.63 -3.17 11.14
N ARG A 273 -15.54 -2.50 11.59
CA ARG A 273 -15.29 -2.07 12.98
C ARG A 273 -15.34 -3.22 13.97
N ARG A 274 -14.77 -4.37 13.60
CA ARG A 274 -14.73 -5.60 14.39
C ARG A 274 -13.36 -6.22 14.34
N TYR A 275 -13.07 -6.98 15.40
CA TYR A 275 -11.98 -7.94 15.37
C TYR A 275 -12.42 -9.13 14.55
N GLU A 276 -11.57 -9.55 13.63
CA GLU A 276 -11.79 -10.64 12.69
C GLU A 276 -10.57 -11.57 12.71
N GLN A 277 -10.75 -12.77 12.21
CA GLN A 277 -9.71 -13.77 12.10
C GLN A 277 -9.68 -14.27 10.64
N ALA A 278 -8.51 -14.17 10.02
CA ALA A 278 -8.24 -14.87 8.78
C ALA A 278 -7.72 -16.27 9.09
N GLU A 279 -8.16 -17.27 8.35
CA GLU A 279 -7.70 -18.64 8.47
C GLU A 279 -7.33 -19.21 7.10
N SER A 280 -6.18 -19.88 7.03
CA SER A 280 -5.81 -20.61 5.83
C SER A 280 -6.65 -21.88 5.67
N THR A 281 -6.85 -22.32 4.44
CA THR A 281 -7.29 -23.68 4.17
C THR A 281 -6.18 -24.64 4.60
N PRO A 282 -6.48 -25.73 5.36
CA PRO A 282 -5.51 -26.76 5.63
C PRO A 282 -4.99 -27.40 4.34
N VAL A 283 -3.69 -27.68 4.29
CA VAL A 283 -3.05 -28.30 3.13
C VAL A 283 -2.64 -29.73 3.45
N THR A 284 -2.96 -30.65 2.55
CA THR A 284 -2.55 -32.05 2.65
C THR A 284 -1.30 -32.28 1.82
N ILE A 285 -0.32 -32.92 2.41
CA ILE A 285 0.95 -33.30 1.79
C ILE A 285 1.12 -34.82 1.78
N GLU A 286 1.74 -35.35 0.73
CA GLU A 286 2.18 -36.73 0.64
C GLU A 286 3.68 -36.78 0.87
N VAL A 287 4.11 -37.63 1.79
CA VAL A 287 5.51 -37.83 2.14
C VAL A 287 5.93 -39.24 1.70
N GLU A 288 6.91 -39.31 0.86
CA GLU A 288 7.44 -40.58 0.35
C GLU A 288 8.52 -41.15 1.27
N SER A 289 8.74 -42.46 1.18
CA SER A 289 9.81 -43.12 1.91
C SER A 289 11.19 -42.63 1.39
N GLY A 290 12.06 -42.23 2.30
CA GLY A 290 13.47 -42.03 1.95
C GLY A 290 14.04 -43.34 1.40
N SER A 291 14.35 -43.41 0.13
CA SER A 291 15.07 -44.53 -0.42
C SER A 291 16.43 -44.56 0.27
N ALA A 292 16.65 -45.58 1.12
CA ALA A 292 18.00 -45.89 1.58
C ALA A 292 18.87 -45.94 0.33
N SER A 293 19.83 -45.01 0.23
CA SER A 293 20.81 -45.01 -0.86
C SER A 293 21.36 -46.45 -0.97
N LYS A 294 20.99 -47.17 -2.01
CA LYS A 294 21.62 -48.43 -2.36
C LYS A 294 23.05 -48.08 -2.69
N SER A 295 23.91 -48.05 -1.66
CA SER A 295 25.35 -48.16 -1.88
C SER A 295 25.57 -49.48 -2.56
N SER A 296 25.72 -49.48 -3.87
CA SER A 296 26.20 -50.66 -4.60
C SER A 296 27.56 -51.05 -3.97
N PRO A 297 27.69 -52.30 -3.51
CA PRO A 297 28.97 -52.73 -2.96
C PRO A 297 30.04 -52.56 -4.04
N PRO A 298 31.29 -52.21 -3.69
CA PRO A 298 32.34 -52.04 -4.66
C PRO A 298 32.55 -53.38 -5.38
N VAL A 299 32.47 -53.37 -6.70
CA VAL A 299 32.84 -54.52 -7.56
C VAL A 299 34.36 -54.62 -7.48
N TYR A 300 34.88 -55.59 -6.74
CA TYR A 300 36.30 -55.97 -6.81
C TYR A 300 36.49 -56.80 -8.10
N ILE A 301 37.18 -56.22 -9.06
CA ILE A 301 37.71 -56.95 -10.21
C ILE A 301 39.00 -57.54 -9.73
N GLU A 302 39.04 -58.86 -9.52
CA GLU A 302 40.31 -59.62 -9.38
C GLU A 302 41.01 -59.68 -10.75
N ILE A 303 42.28 -59.27 -10.78
CA ILE A 303 43.20 -59.40 -11.93
C ILE A 303 44.01 -60.66 -11.76
#